data_f90ff7bda1acd76cbd9f65c4b67939cc
#
_entry.id   f90ff7bda1acd76cbd9f65c4b67939cc
#
_cell.length_a   1.000
_cell.length_b   1.000
_cell.length_c   1.000
_cell.angle_alpha   90.00
_cell.angle_beta   90.00
_cell.angle_gamma   90.00
#
_symmetry.space_group_name_H-M   'P 1'
#
loop_
_entity.id
_entity.type
_entity.pdbx_description
1 polymer ?
#
loop_
_entity_poly.entity_id
_entity_poly.type
_entity_poly.pdbx_seq_one_letter_code
_entity_poly.pdbx_strand_id
1 'polypeptide(L)'
;MHTIPKIDIKSAPNNISLRDVAFGYRTQGSRSVTEIARGINACAKAGELTCLIGRNGIGKSTLLRCAARLQDYSDGCIAVGGRRVEDLSASELAQTISIVLTRRPEAANATAEELVALGRAPYTNIWGTLKEDDRRQVDAALESVGMTHMRSRRALSLSDGEMQKVLIAKSMAQQTAVIILDEPTAFLDFPAKVEMLRTLRRLAHEQGKTIIMSTHDIEIALQTADRIWLMQKDGIVEGTPKDIVKNGDLKAYIGDNGVCIDKDTMALRIENIV
;
A
#
# COMPACT_ATOMS: atom_id res chain seq x y z
N MET A 1 -8.26 -5.74 -33.42
CA MET A 1 -6.97 -5.11 -33.04
C MET A 1 -7.30 -3.74 -32.44
N HIS A 2 -7.48 -3.64 -31.12
CA HIS A 2 -7.65 -2.34 -30.46
C HIS A 2 -6.27 -1.73 -30.28
N THR A 3 -6.03 -0.65 -31.01
CA THR A 3 -4.81 0.15 -30.88
C THR A 3 -4.84 0.83 -29.52
N ILE A 4 -4.05 0.31 -28.57
CA ILE A 4 -3.87 0.95 -27.25
C ILE A 4 -3.22 2.32 -27.50
N PRO A 5 -3.83 3.43 -27.03
CA PRO A 5 -3.26 4.75 -27.24
C PRO A 5 -1.86 4.82 -26.62
N LYS A 6 -0.89 5.39 -27.37
CA LYS A 6 0.47 5.63 -26.89
C LYS A 6 0.39 6.41 -25.58
N ILE A 7 0.87 5.79 -24.52
CA ILE A 7 0.97 6.39 -23.20
C ILE A 7 1.96 7.54 -23.29
N ASP A 8 1.52 8.77 -23.09
CA ASP A 8 2.42 9.92 -22.90
C ASP A 8 3.06 9.78 -21.51
N ILE A 9 4.20 9.06 -21.47
CA ILE A 9 4.89 8.63 -20.25
C ILE A 9 5.90 9.71 -19.86
N LYS A 10 5.43 10.92 -19.57
CA LYS A 10 6.16 11.86 -18.71
C LYS A 10 5.82 11.60 -17.25
N SER A 11 5.86 10.35 -16.81
CA SER A 11 5.74 10.03 -15.40
C SER A 11 7.11 10.14 -14.75
N ALA A 12 7.18 10.82 -13.60
CA ALA A 12 8.37 10.76 -12.76
C ALA A 12 8.75 9.28 -12.51
N PRO A 13 10.04 8.94 -12.40
CA PRO A 13 10.54 7.56 -12.52
C PRO A 13 9.96 6.55 -11.53
N ASN A 14 9.31 7.02 -10.46
CA ASN A 14 8.78 6.14 -9.40
C ASN A 14 7.25 6.20 -9.25
N ASN A 15 6.53 6.95 -10.12
CA ASN A 15 5.06 6.98 -10.04
C ASN A 15 4.46 5.64 -10.42
N ILE A 16 3.37 5.24 -9.75
CA ILE A 16 2.52 4.14 -10.19
C ILE A 16 1.21 4.69 -10.75
N SER A 17 0.84 4.26 -11.94
CA SER A 17 -0.37 4.69 -12.63
C SER A 17 -1.24 3.50 -13.02
N LEU A 18 -2.54 3.67 -12.83
CA LEU A 18 -3.60 2.75 -13.23
C LEU A 18 -4.42 3.43 -14.31
N ARG A 19 -4.70 2.73 -15.41
CA ARG A 19 -5.53 3.24 -16.54
C ARG A 19 -6.54 2.20 -16.96
N ASP A 20 -7.80 2.55 -16.84
CA ASP A 20 -8.96 1.73 -17.19
C ASP A 20 -8.89 0.30 -16.65
N VAL A 21 -8.30 0.14 -15.45
CA VAL A 21 -8.08 -1.18 -14.86
C VAL A 21 -9.40 -1.78 -14.44
N ALA A 22 -9.63 -3.04 -14.88
CA ALA A 22 -10.73 -3.87 -14.45
C ALA A 22 -10.19 -5.14 -13.78
N PHE A 23 -10.79 -5.55 -12.66
CA PHE A 23 -10.36 -6.74 -11.93
C PHE A 23 -11.50 -7.44 -11.22
N GLY A 24 -11.29 -8.71 -10.89
CA GLY A 24 -12.29 -9.55 -10.25
C GLY A 24 -11.71 -10.88 -9.78
N TYR A 25 -12.60 -11.80 -9.38
CA TYR A 25 -12.23 -13.15 -8.96
C TYR A 25 -12.66 -14.19 -9.98
N ARG A 26 -11.77 -15.16 -10.24
CA ARG A 26 -12.17 -16.41 -10.89
C ARG A 26 -12.80 -17.32 -9.83
N THR A 27 -14.07 -17.66 -9.99
CA THR A 27 -14.70 -18.70 -9.20
C THR A 27 -14.08 -20.05 -9.58
N GLN A 28 -13.60 -20.83 -8.61
CA GLN A 28 -13.07 -22.18 -8.87
C GLN A 28 -14.13 -23.00 -9.62
N GLY A 29 -13.76 -23.58 -10.77
CA GLY A 29 -14.63 -24.39 -11.62
C GLY A 29 -15.46 -23.60 -12.63
N SER A 30 -15.42 -22.26 -12.67
CA SER A 30 -16.09 -21.44 -13.67
C SER A 30 -15.07 -20.78 -14.62
N ARG A 31 -15.45 -20.66 -15.91
CA ARG A 31 -14.73 -19.82 -16.87
C ARG A 31 -15.06 -18.32 -16.72
N SER A 32 -16.06 -17.98 -15.92
CA SER A 32 -16.47 -16.59 -15.70
C SER A 32 -15.64 -15.93 -14.59
N VAL A 33 -15.22 -14.71 -14.85
CA VAL A 33 -14.64 -13.80 -13.85
C VAL A 33 -15.79 -12.97 -13.26
N THR A 34 -15.98 -13.04 -11.95
CA THR A 34 -16.88 -12.09 -11.28
C THR A 34 -16.13 -10.77 -11.13
N GLU A 35 -16.48 -9.81 -11.94
CA GLU A 35 -15.88 -8.47 -11.92
C GLU A 35 -16.24 -7.75 -10.61
N ILE A 36 -15.23 -7.16 -9.97
CA ILE A 36 -15.40 -6.36 -8.74
C ILE A 36 -15.43 -4.88 -9.07
N ALA A 37 -14.54 -4.43 -9.93
CA ALA A 37 -14.44 -3.04 -10.35
C ALA A 37 -13.90 -2.94 -11.77
N ARG A 38 -14.28 -1.85 -12.44
CA ARG A 38 -13.89 -1.53 -13.82
C ARG A 38 -13.60 -0.04 -13.96
N GLY A 39 -12.80 0.32 -14.98
CA GLY A 39 -12.52 1.71 -15.32
C GLY A 39 -11.74 2.46 -14.24
N ILE A 40 -10.90 1.73 -13.49
CA ILE A 40 -10.09 2.33 -12.42
C ILE A 40 -8.96 3.15 -13.04
N ASN A 41 -9.01 4.46 -12.79
CA ASN A 41 -7.98 5.40 -13.18
C ASN A 41 -7.46 6.11 -11.94
N ALA A 42 -6.15 6.02 -11.67
CA ALA A 42 -5.51 6.66 -10.52
C ALA A 42 -3.99 6.76 -10.68
N CYS A 43 -3.36 7.72 -10.00
CA CYS A 43 -1.92 7.90 -10.03
C CYS A 43 -1.37 8.23 -8.63
N ALA A 44 -0.51 7.34 -8.07
CA ALA A 44 0.27 7.67 -6.89
C ALA A 44 1.65 8.17 -7.31
N LYS A 45 2.06 9.29 -6.71
CA LYS A 45 3.28 10.01 -7.10
C LYS A 45 4.44 9.72 -6.17
N ALA A 46 5.64 9.79 -6.73
CA ALA A 46 6.87 9.77 -5.97
C ALA A 46 6.88 10.93 -4.93
N GLY A 47 7.31 10.61 -3.73
CA GLY A 47 7.33 11.57 -2.63
C GLY A 47 5.98 11.77 -1.94
N GLU A 48 4.91 11.04 -2.32
CA GLU A 48 3.60 11.15 -1.69
C GLU A 48 3.20 9.87 -0.93
N LEU A 49 2.52 10.04 0.20
CA LEU A 49 1.75 9.01 0.87
C LEU A 49 0.30 9.06 0.36
N THR A 50 -0.09 8.04 -0.41
CA THR A 50 -1.45 7.87 -0.92
C THR A 50 -2.24 6.91 -0.03
N CYS A 51 -3.40 7.33 0.48
CA CYS A 51 -4.31 6.48 1.24
C CYS A 51 -5.49 6.01 0.37
N LEU A 52 -5.62 4.69 0.19
CA LEU A 52 -6.75 4.06 -0.47
C LEU A 52 -7.87 3.80 0.55
N ILE A 53 -8.95 4.55 0.44
CA ILE A 53 -10.15 4.44 1.29
C ILE A 53 -11.28 3.81 0.49
N GLY A 54 -12.13 3.05 1.14
CA GLY A 54 -13.32 2.46 0.53
C GLY A 54 -13.99 1.48 1.48
N ARG A 55 -15.26 1.14 1.20
CA ARG A 55 -16.05 0.20 2.02
C ARG A 55 -15.36 -1.17 2.09
N ASN A 56 -15.64 -1.92 3.15
CA ASN A 56 -15.16 -3.29 3.25
C ASN A 56 -15.74 -4.14 2.11
N GLY A 57 -14.91 -5.00 1.51
CA GLY A 57 -15.30 -5.84 0.38
C GLY A 57 -15.34 -5.14 -0.99
N ILE A 58 -15.06 -3.83 -1.10
CA ILE A 58 -15.11 -3.12 -2.39
C ILE A 58 -13.96 -3.48 -3.34
N GLY A 59 -12.91 -4.17 -2.85
CA GLY A 59 -11.80 -4.61 -3.69
C GLY A 59 -10.46 -3.91 -3.44
N LYS A 60 -10.30 -3.14 -2.35
CA LYS A 60 -9.02 -2.45 -2.03
C LYS A 60 -7.81 -3.38 -2.07
N SER A 61 -7.85 -4.45 -1.28
CA SER A 61 -6.75 -5.44 -1.22
C SER A 61 -6.53 -6.14 -2.57
N THR A 62 -7.59 -6.36 -3.35
CA THR A 62 -7.50 -6.93 -4.70
C THR A 62 -6.77 -5.97 -5.63
N LEU A 63 -7.15 -4.68 -5.63
CA LEU A 63 -6.47 -3.65 -6.42
C LEU A 63 -4.98 -3.55 -6.07
N LEU A 64 -4.64 -3.54 -4.77
CA LEU A 64 -3.25 -3.50 -4.32
C LEU A 64 -2.45 -4.74 -4.77
N ARG A 65 -3.08 -5.92 -4.75
CA ARG A 65 -2.45 -7.16 -5.27
C ARG A 65 -2.28 -7.12 -6.79
N CYS A 66 -3.22 -6.57 -7.53
CA CYS A 66 -3.08 -6.35 -8.97
C CYS A 66 -1.93 -5.39 -9.25
N ALA A 67 -1.82 -4.30 -8.49
CA ALA A 67 -0.74 -3.32 -8.62
C ALA A 67 0.65 -3.93 -8.35
N ALA A 68 0.74 -4.91 -7.44
CA ALA A 68 1.96 -5.66 -7.16
C ALA A 68 2.13 -6.92 -8.03
N ARG A 69 1.26 -7.16 -9.02
CA ARG A 69 1.24 -8.36 -9.87
C ARG A 69 1.19 -9.68 -9.09
N LEU A 70 0.55 -9.66 -7.92
CA LEU A 70 0.21 -10.87 -7.13
C LEU A 70 -1.14 -11.45 -7.52
N GLN A 71 -1.92 -10.71 -8.30
CA GLN A 71 -3.20 -11.12 -8.87
C GLN A 71 -3.35 -10.50 -10.24
N ASP A 72 -3.89 -11.28 -11.19
CA ASP A 72 -4.18 -10.79 -12.53
C ASP A 72 -5.36 -9.81 -12.50
N TYR A 73 -5.33 -8.85 -13.39
CA TYR A 73 -6.47 -7.99 -13.72
C TYR A 73 -6.95 -8.29 -15.14
N SER A 74 -8.22 -8.00 -15.44
CA SER A 74 -8.87 -8.44 -16.67
C SER A 74 -8.73 -7.48 -17.84
N ASP A 75 -8.54 -6.18 -17.57
CA ASP A 75 -8.44 -5.14 -18.59
C ASP A 75 -7.66 -3.93 -18.07
N GLY A 76 -7.18 -3.07 -18.97
CA GLY A 76 -6.47 -1.85 -18.65
C GLY A 76 -4.96 -1.99 -18.59
N CYS A 77 -4.31 -1.12 -17.83
CA CYS A 77 -2.85 -1.08 -17.71
C CYS A 77 -2.43 -0.55 -16.34
N ILE A 78 -1.48 -1.24 -15.71
CA ILE A 78 -0.77 -0.78 -14.52
C ILE A 78 0.70 -0.56 -14.89
N ALA A 79 1.25 0.62 -14.58
CA ALA A 79 2.62 0.96 -14.92
C ALA A 79 3.35 1.64 -13.76
N VAL A 80 4.64 1.34 -13.59
CA VAL A 80 5.54 2.00 -12.63
C VAL A 80 6.68 2.65 -13.40
N GLY A 81 6.92 3.93 -13.15
CA GLY A 81 7.94 4.70 -13.87
C GLY A 81 7.74 4.66 -15.40
N GLY A 82 6.49 4.46 -15.85
CA GLY A 82 6.14 4.36 -17.24
C GLY A 82 6.33 2.98 -17.88
N ARG A 83 6.87 1.99 -17.17
CA ARG A 83 6.94 0.59 -17.64
C ARG A 83 5.73 -0.18 -17.09
N ARG A 84 5.07 -0.94 -17.95
CA ARG A 84 3.97 -1.82 -17.53
C ARG A 84 4.51 -2.87 -16.56
N VAL A 85 3.73 -3.20 -15.53
CA VAL A 85 4.15 -4.21 -14.54
C VAL A 85 4.27 -5.61 -15.16
N GLU A 86 3.55 -5.88 -16.26
CA GLU A 86 3.64 -7.14 -17.01
C GLU A 86 4.97 -7.29 -17.77
N ASP A 87 5.57 -6.16 -18.18
CA ASP A 87 6.83 -6.13 -18.96
C ASP A 87 8.06 -6.26 -18.05
N LEU A 88 7.87 -6.22 -16.72
CA LEU A 88 8.95 -6.43 -15.77
C LEU A 88 9.17 -7.92 -15.52
N SER A 89 10.41 -8.37 -15.51
CA SER A 89 10.77 -9.69 -14.99
C SER A 89 10.44 -9.78 -13.49
N ALA A 90 10.32 -10.99 -12.94
CA ALA A 90 10.06 -11.18 -11.52
C ALA A 90 11.11 -10.49 -10.63
N SER A 91 12.38 -10.50 -11.03
CA SER A 91 13.46 -9.82 -10.31
C SER A 91 13.33 -8.30 -10.38
N GLU A 92 13.07 -7.71 -11.57
CA GLU A 92 12.86 -6.28 -11.72
C GLU A 92 11.64 -5.81 -10.92
N LEU A 93 10.54 -6.55 -10.96
CA LEU A 93 9.33 -6.24 -10.20
C LEU A 93 9.62 -6.24 -8.70
N ALA A 94 10.33 -7.25 -8.18
CA ALA A 94 10.71 -7.35 -6.77
C ALA A 94 11.72 -6.27 -6.34
N GLN A 95 12.49 -5.68 -7.26
CA GLN A 95 13.34 -4.52 -7.00
C GLN A 95 12.62 -3.18 -7.16
N THR A 96 11.42 -3.19 -7.74
CA THR A 96 10.62 -1.98 -8.01
C THR A 96 9.49 -1.77 -7.00
N ILE A 97 8.77 -2.84 -6.66
CA ILE A 97 7.59 -2.81 -5.77
C ILE A 97 7.82 -3.76 -4.60
N SER A 98 7.59 -3.27 -3.39
CA SER A 98 7.40 -4.10 -2.21
C SER A 98 5.94 -4.04 -1.75
N ILE A 99 5.45 -5.13 -1.16
CA ILE A 99 4.09 -5.21 -0.65
C ILE A 99 4.05 -5.86 0.73
N VAL A 100 3.27 -5.27 1.62
CA VAL A 100 2.90 -5.83 2.93
C VAL A 100 1.41 -6.12 2.91
N LEU A 101 1.05 -7.38 3.09
CA LEU A 101 -0.33 -7.84 3.17
C LEU A 101 -0.76 -7.99 4.63
N THR A 102 -2.06 -7.88 4.89
CA THR A 102 -2.66 -8.00 6.23
C THR A 102 -2.44 -9.39 6.87
N ARG A 103 -2.20 -10.44 6.06
CA ARG A 103 -1.99 -11.80 6.58
C ARG A 103 -0.60 -11.97 7.18
N ARG A 104 -0.53 -12.62 8.36
CA ARG A 104 0.73 -13.10 8.94
C ARG A 104 1.39 -14.12 8.02
N PRO A 105 2.72 -14.01 7.78
CA PRO A 105 3.45 -15.07 7.08
C PRO A 105 3.52 -16.34 7.96
N GLU A 106 3.41 -17.52 7.34
CA GLU A 106 3.55 -18.81 7.99
C GLU A 106 5.03 -19.16 8.28
N ALA A 107 5.77 -18.22 8.86
CA ALA A 107 7.21 -18.36 9.15
C ALA A 107 7.47 -18.56 10.65
N ALA A 108 6.81 -19.57 11.23
CA ALA A 108 6.72 -19.81 12.66
C ALA A 108 8.07 -19.82 13.41
N ASN A 109 9.13 -20.34 12.80
CA ASN A 109 10.44 -20.51 13.42
C ASN A 109 11.45 -19.40 13.12
N ALA A 110 11.13 -18.48 12.18
CA ALA A 110 12.02 -17.40 11.84
C ALA A 110 12.07 -16.33 12.95
N THR A 111 13.22 -15.71 13.14
CA THR A 111 13.38 -14.53 13.98
C THR A 111 12.90 -13.27 13.24
N ALA A 112 12.69 -12.17 13.99
CA ALA A 112 12.35 -10.87 13.39
C ALA A 112 13.42 -10.44 12.38
N GLU A 113 14.68 -10.61 12.69
CA GLU A 113 15.80 -10.29 11.78
C GLU A 113 15.78 -11.14 10.50
N GLU A 114 15.55 -12.44 10.61
CA GLU A 114 15.45 -13.34 9.46
C GLU A 114 14.27 -12.98 8.57
N LEU A 115 13.13 -12.58 9.16
CA LEU A 115 11.98 -12.09 8.40
C LEU A 115 12.31 -10.80 7.63
N VAL A 116 13.00 -9.85 8.27
CA VAL A 116 13.42 -8.61 7.60
C VAL A 116 14.45 -8.91 6.51
N ALA A 117 15.36 -9.84 6.76
CA ALA A 117 16.37 -10.28 5.79
C ALA A 117 15.78 -10.87 4.51
N LEU A 118 14.57 -11.48 4.58
CA LEU A 118 13.84 -11.90 3.36
C LEU A 118 13.56 -10.73 2.40
N GLY A 119 13.52 -9.49 2.88
CA GLY A 119 13.43 -8.31 2.04
C GLY A 119 14.62 -8.17 1.08
N ARG A 120 15.77 -8.75 1.42
CA ARG A 120 16.98 -8.73 0.57
C ARG A 120 17.03 -9.84 -0.49
N ALA A 121 16.03 -10.75 -0.51
CA ALA A 121 15.99 -11.86 -1.49
C ALA A 121 16.23 -11.42 -2.95
N PRO A 122 15.70 -10.28 -3.46
CA PRO A 122 15.95 -9.83 -4.82
C PRO A 122 17.41 -9.47 -5.14
N TYR A 123 18.27 -9.35 -4.12
CA TYR A 123 19.68 -8.93 -4.23
C TYR A 123 20.66 -10.03 -3.85
N THR A 124 20.16 -11.15 -3.33
CA THR A 124 20.98 -12.28 -2.90
C THR A 124 21.16 -13.32 -4.02
N ASN A 125 22.14 -14.20 -3.87
CA ASN A 125 22.30 -15.36 -4.74
C ASN A 125 21.22 -16.46 -4.41
N ILE A 126 21.26 -17.56 -5.16
CA ILE A 126 20.33 -18.71 -4.97
C ILE A 126 20.40 -19.35 -3.57
N TRP A 127 21.48 -19.12 -2.84
CA TRP A 127 21.69 -19.61 -1.48
C TRP A 127 21.21 -18.63 -0.41
N GLY A 128 20.68 -17.45 -0.81
CA GLY A 128 20.22 -16.42 0.13
C GLY A 128 21.34 -15.77 0.95
N THR A 129 22.59 -15.83 0.48
CA THR A 129 23.74 -15.29 1.23
C THR A 129 23.69 -13.79 1.29
N LEU A 130 23.59 -13.23 2.51
CA LEU A 130 23.61 -11.79 2.76
C LEU A 130 25.05 -11.26 2.74
N LYS A 131 25.28 -10.21 1.95
CA LYS A 131 26.51 -9.42 1.96
C LYS A 131 26.48 -8.42 3.11
N GLU A 132 27.59 -7.77 3.37
CA GLU A 132 27.72 -6.74 4.43
C GLU A 132 26.72 -5.58 4.22
N ASP A 133 26.51 -5.17 2.97
CA ASP A 133 25.52 -4.14 2.64
C ASP A 133 24.10 -4.58 2.95
N ASP A 134 23.74 -5.83 2.62
CA ASP A 134 22.42 -6.38 2.93
C ASP A 134 22.14 -6.39 4.44
N ARG A 135 23.14 -6.73 5.25
CA ARG A 135 23.02 -6.71 6.71
C ARG A 135 22.79 -5.29 7.23
N ARG A 136 23.53 -4.30 6.70
CA ARG A 136 23.30 -2.87 7.03
C ARG A 136 21.88 -2.43 6.70
N GLN A 137 21.32 -2.86 5.56
CA GLN A 137 19.94 -2.54 5.21
C GLN A 137 18.93 -3.19 6.17
N VAL A 138 19.16 -4.41 6.60
CA VAL A 138 18.34 -5.10 7.61
C VAL A 138 18.39 -4.36 8.95
N ASP A 139 19.58 -3.98 9.40
CA ASP A 139 19.78 -3.24 10.66
C ASP A 139 19.07 -1.88 10.63
N ALA A 140 19.26 -1.11 9.56
CA ALA A 140 18.61 0.19 9.38
C ALA A 140 17.08 0.08 9.31
N ALA A 141 16.57 -0.98 8.69
CA ALA A 141 15.13 -1.21 8.60
C ALA A 141 14.54 -1.55 9.98
N LEU A 142 15.18 -2.42 10.77
CA LEU A 142 14.75 -2.73 12.14
C LEU A 142 14.79 -1.50 13.05
N GLU A 143 15.84 -0.69 12.94
CA GLU A 143 15.97 0.56 13.70
C GLU A 143 14.85 1.54 13.35
N SER A 144 14.52 1.71 12.06
CA SER A 144 13.51 2.65 11.59
C SER A 144 12.10 2.39 12.13
N VAL A 145 11.80 1.16 12.53
CA VAL A 145 10.51 0.76 13.14
C VAL A 145 10.63 0.49 14.65
N GLY A 146 11.79 0.77 15.27
CA GLY A 146 12.02 0.58 16.70
C GLY A 146 12.11 -0.88 17.14
N MET A 147 12.45 -1.82 16.24
CA MET A 147 12.43 -3.27 16.50
C MET A 147 13.82 -3.89 16.72
N THR A 148 14.88 -3.09 16.83
CA THR A 148 16.26 -3.59 17.02
C THR A 148 16.40 -4.50 18.24
N HIS A 149 15.74 -4.16 19.36
CA HIS A 149 15.77 -4.92 20.60
C HIS A 149 15.02 -6.26 20.53
N MET A 150 14.18 -6.46 19.49
CA MET A 150 13.41 -7.67 19.24
C MET A 150 14.01 -8.55 18.13
N ARG A 151 15.17 -8.19 17.57
CA ARG A 151 15.75 -8.85 16.38
C ARG A 151 15.84 -10.37 16.46
N SER A 152 16.19 -10.89 17.64
CA SER A 152 16.35 -12.34 17.89
C SER A 152 15.06 -13.03 18.32
N ARG A 153 13.93 -12.31 18.49
CA ARG A 153 12.66 -12.92 18.88
C ARG A 153 12.05 -13.68 17.73
N ARG A 154 11.47 -14.84 18.04
CA ARG A 154 10.77 -15.64 17.04
C ARG A 154 9.44 -15.00 16.65
N ALA A 155 9.09 -15.08 15.37
CA ALA A 155 7.86 -14.54 14.79
C ALA A 155 6.59 -14.93 15.57
N LEU A 156 6.49 -16.19 16.02
CA LEU A 156 5.36 -16.67 16.82
C LEU A 156 5.21 -15.98 18.18
N SER A 157 6.28 -15.42 18.74
CA SER A 157 6.25 -14.75 20.04
C SER A 157 6.03 -13.24 19.95
N LEU A 158 5.92 -12.71 18.74
CA LEU A 158 5.61 -11.30 18.51
C LEU A 158 4.10 -11.07 18.60
N SER A 159 3.71 -9.95 19.23
CA SER A 159 2.35 -9.45 19.13
C SER A 159 1.98 -9.08 17.69
N ASP A 160 0.69 -8.88 17.39
CA ASP A 160 0.26 -8.48 16.05
C ASP A 160 0.88 -7.15 15.61
N GLY A 161 0.98 -6.18 16.53
CA GLY A 161 1.61 -4.89 16.26
C GLY A 161 3.13 -5.00 16.01
N GLU A 162 3.86 -5.80 16.81
CA GLU A 162 5.28 -6.06 16.61
C GLU A 162 5.54 -6.77 15.27
N MET A 163 4.73 -7.77 14.94
CA MET A 163 4.80 -8.46 13.65
C MET A 163 4.57 -7.49 12.49
N GLN A 164 3.58 -6.60 12.60
CA GLN A 164 3.31 -5.59 11.58
C GLN A 164 4.52 -4.67 11.36
N LYS A 165 5.16 -4.19 12.44
CA LYS A 165 6.39 -3.42 12.37
C LYS A 165 7.52 -4.20 11.66
N VAL A 166 7.68 -5.48 11.95
CA VAL A 166 8.68 -6.36 11.30
C VAL A 166 8.39 -6.53 9.80
N LEU A 167 7.11 -6.69 9.40
CA LEU A 167 6.74 -6.80 7.98
C LEU A 167 6.99 -5.49 7.21
N ILE A 168 6.77 -4.35 7.86
CA ILE A 168 7.10 -3.05 7.26
C ILE A 168 8.63 -2.89 7.16
N ALA A 169 9.39 -3.28 8.20
CA ALA A 169 10.87 -3.29 8.12
C ALA A 169 11.37 -4.18 6.98
N LYS A 170 10.77 -5.37 6.77
CA LYS A 170 11.06 -6.23 5.61
C LYS A 170 10.87 -5.48 4.30
N SER A 171 9.75 -4.76 4.14
CA SER A 171 9.46 -3.95 2.96
C SER A 171 10.47 -2.82 2.77
N MET A 172 10.91 -2.18 3.86
CA MET A 172 11.95 -1.14 3.82
C MET A 172 13.32 -1.71 3.43
N ALA A 173 13.71 -2.86 3.99
CA ALA A 173 14.95 -3.56 3.65
C ALA A 173 15.01 -3.95 2.17
N GLN A 174 13.89 -4.15 1.51
CA GLN A 174 13.80 -4.43 0.07
C GLN A 174 14.21 -3.24 -0.81
N GLN A 175 14.24 -2.01 -0.27
CA GLN A 175 14.71 -0.79 -0.93
C GLN A 175 14.03 -0.45 -2.26
N THR A 176 12.76 -0.81 -2.41
CA THR A 176 12.00 -0.53 -3.62
C THR A 176 11.62 0.96 -3.75
N ALA A 177 11.32 1.39 -4.96
CA ALA A 177 10.80 2.73 -5.25
C ALA A 177 9.34 2.89 -4.80
N VAL A 178 8.55 1.81 -4.91
CA VAL A 178 7.13 1.77 -4.54
C VAL A 178 6.92 0.82 -3.36
N ILE A 179 6.19 1.26 -2.35
CA ILE A 179 5.79 0.46 -1.19
C ILE A 179 4.26 0.42 -1.14
N ILE A 180 3.70 -0.78 -1.18
CA ILE A 180 2.26 -1.01 -1.08
C ILE A 180 1.96 -1.69 0.26
N LEU A 181 0.97 -1.18 1.00
CA LEU A 181 0.63 -1.64 2.34
C LEU A 181 -0.87 -1.87 2.43
N ASP A 182 -1.27 -3.10 2.74
CA ASP A 182 -2.69 -3.45 2.92
C ASP A 182 -3.04 -3.42 4.41
N GLU A 183 -3.75 -2.38 4.84
CA GLU A 183 -4.16 -2.10 6.22
C GLU A 183 -3.00 -2.14 7.25
N PRO A 184 -1.90 -1.39 7.05
CA PRO A 184 -0.69 -1.52 7.88
C PRO A 184 -0.87 -1.12 9.34
N THR A 185 -1.97 -0.44 9.67
CA THR A 185 -2.24 0.07 11.02
C THR A 185 -3.35 -0.70 11.76
N ALA A 186 -3.91 -1.76 11.18
CA ALA A 186 -5.09 -2.46 11.71
C ALA A 186 -4.89 -3.02 13.14
N PHE A 187 -3.68 -3.47 13.46
CA PHE A 187 -3.38 -4.12 14.75
C PHE A 187 -2.57 -3.24 15.71
N LEU A 188 -2.44 -1.95 15.41
CA LEU A 188 -1.68 -1.01 16.22
C LEU A 188 -2.61 -0.21 17.13
N ASP A 189 -2.17 0.08 18.34
CA ASP A 189 -2.78 1.10 19.19
C ASP A 189 -2.53 2.51 18.61
N PHE A 190 -3.24 3.51 19.11
CA PHE A 190 -3.18 4.85 18.55
C PHE A 190 -1.76 5.47 18.52
N PRO A 191 -0.94 5.40 19.61
CA PRO A 191 0.44 5.89 19.57
C PRO A 191 1.28 5.18 18.51
N ALA A 192 1.20 3.85 18.39
CA ALA A 192 1.95 3.09 17.40
C ALA A 192 1.47 3.38 15.96
N LYS A 193 0.16 3.62 15.74
CA LYS A 193 -0.35 4.10 14.44
C LYS A 193 0.31 5.41 14.03
N VAL A 194 0.35 6.39 14.94
CA VAL A 194 0.95 7.70 14.68
C VAL A 194 2.44 7.58 14.35
N GLU A 195 3.19 6.78 15.11
CA GLU A 195 4.61 6.53 14.88
C GLU A 195 4.85 5.91 13.49
N MET A 196 4.04 4.90 13.14
CA MET A 196 4.11 4.22 11.85
C MET A 196 3.82 5.17 10.69
N LEU A 197 2.77 5.97 10.79
CA LEU A 197 2.41 6.95 9.75
C LEU A 197 3.49 8.02 9.58
N ARG A 198 4.12 8.48 10.67
CA ARG A 198 5.29 9.37 10.60
C ARG A 198 6.45 8.72 9.85
N THR A 199 6.70 7.43 10.11
CA THR A 199 7.75 6.68 9.42
C THR A 199 7.44 6.57 7.93
N LEU A 200 6.21 6.22 7.55
CA LEU A 200 5.80 6.13 6.14
C LEU A 200 5.89 7.49 5.44
N ARG A 201 5.44 8.57 6.08
CA ARG A 201 5.58 9.93 5.52
C ARG A 201 7.04 10.33 5.33
N ARG A 202 7.90 10.02 6.29
CA ARG A 202 9.33 10.28 6.16
C ARG A 202 9.93 9.52 4.98
N LEU A 203 9.57 8.26 4.78
CA LEU A 203 10.00 7.48 3.62
C LEU A 203 9.53 8.10 2.29
N ALA A 204 8.29 8.59 2.25
CA ALA A 204 7.77 9.28 1.08
C ALA A 204 8.54 10.59 0.83
N HIS A 205 8.52 11.51 1.79
CA HIS A 205 8.96 12.89 1.59
C HIS A 205 10.48 13.03 1.52
N GLU A 206 11.24 12.31 2.38
CA GLU A 206 12.69 12.47 2.46
C GLU A 206 13.43 11.51 1.51
N GLN A 207 12.88 10.32 1.23
CA GLN A 207 13.51 9.35 0.34
C GLN A 207 12.86 9.27 -1.05
N GLY A 208 11.86 10.10 -1.34
CA GLY A 208 11.20 10.17 -2.62
C GLY A 208 10.44 8.89 -3.02
N LYS A 209 10.05 8.06 -2.03
CA LYS A 209 9.32 6.81 -2.30
C LYS A 209 7.86 7.10 -2.61
N THR A 210 7.26 6.25 -3.45
CA THR A 210 5.82 6.22 -3.65
C THR A 210 5.21 5.24 -2.66
N ILE A 211 4.35 5.72 -1.76
CA ILE A 211 3.71 4.86 -0.75
C ILE A 211 2.20 4.85 -0.98
N ILE A 212 1.65 3.65 -1.10
CA ILE A 212 0.20 3.44 -1.17
C ILE A 212 -0.19 2.55 0.01
N MET A 213 -1.12 3.02 0.84
CA MET A 213 -1.68 2.21 1.91
C MET A 213 -3.20 2.17 1.85
N SER A 214 -3.79 0.98 2.04
CA SER A 214 -5.22 0.90 2.31
C SER A 214 -5.51 1.16 3.79
N THR A 215 -6.63 1.79 4.07
CA THR A 215 -7.12 1.96 5.44
C THR A 215 -8.63 2.08 5.46
N HIS A 216 -9.25 1.68 6.56
CA HIS A 216 -10.65 1.96 6.89
C HIS A 216 -10.80 3.16 7.84
N ASP A 217 -9.69 3.70 8.34
CA ASP A 217 -9.64 4.84 9.24
C ASP A 217 -9.57 6.14 8.41
N ILE A 218 -10.76 6.70 8.15
CA ILE A 218 -10.92 7.88 7.29
C ILE A 218 -10.22 9.09 7.91
N GLU A 219 -10.35 9.27 9.23
CA GLU A 219 -9.80 10.44 9.92
C GLU A 219 -8.27 10.44 9.86
N ILE A 220 -7.65 9.29 10.12
CA ILE A 220 -6.20 9.13 9.96
C ILE A 220 -5.77 9.44 8.52
N ALA A 221 -6.50 8.94 7.52
CA ALA A 221 -6.16 9.20 6.13
C ALA A 221 -6.26 10.68 5.79
N LEU A 222 -7.33 11.38 6.23
CA LEU A 222 -7.50 12.80 5.99
C LEU A 222 -6.40 13.66 6.61
N GLN A 223 -5.90 13.27 7.80
CA GLN A 223 -4.89 14.03 8.53
C GLN A 223 -3.45 13.72 8.09
N THR A 224 -3.22 12.57 7.47
CA THR A 224 -1.84 12.11 7.22
C THR A 224 -1.49 11.93 5.76
N ALA A 225 -2.45 11.68 4.87
CA ALA A 225 -2.18 11.45 3.46
C ALA A 225 -1.88 12.76 2.71
N ASP A 226 -1.01 12.66 1.72
CA ASP A 226 -0.82 13.71 0.71
C ASP A 226 -1.89 13.58 -0.38
N ARG A 227 -2.33 12.34 -0.65
CA ARG A 227 -3.36 12.01 -1.63
C ARG A 227 -4.31 10.95 -1.11
N ILE A 228 -5.59 11.10 -1.43
CA ILE A 228 -6.64 10.11 -1.18
C ILE A 228 -7.06 9.47 -2.50
N TRP A 229 -7.18 8.17 -2.50
CA TRP A 229 -7.91 7.38 -3.47
C TRP A 229 -9.19 6.88 -2.79
N LEU A 230 -10.31 7.53 -3.08
CA LEU A 230 -11.62 7.12 -2.57
C LEU A 230 -12.24 6.13 -3.56
N MET A 231 -12.16 4.84 -3.22
CA MET A 231 -12.67 3.76 -4.06
C MET A 231 -14.17 3.60 -3.89
N GLN A 232 -14.89 3.69 -5.00
CA GLN A 232 -16.33 3.51 -5.13
C GLN A 232 -16.62 2.39 -6.13
N LYS A 233 -17.91 2.03 -6.33
CA LYS A 233 -18.30 0.98 -7.29
C LYS A 233 -17.89 1.31 -8.73
N ASP A 234 -17.94 2.58 -9.08
CA ASP A 234 -17.77 3.07 -10.44
C ASP A 234 -16.38 3.65 -10.71
N GLY A 235 -15.42 3.41 -9.79
CA GLY A 235 -14.07 3.89 -9.98
C GLY A 235 -13.38 4.43 -8.72
N ILE A 236 -12.36 5.23 -8.92
CA ILE A 236 -11.63 5.94 -7.87
C ILE A 236 -11.79 7.45 -8.10
N VAL A 237 -12.21 8.15 -7.04
CA VAL A 237 -12.07 9.60 -6.97
C VAL A 237 -10.74 9.90 -6.31
N GLU A 238 -9.84 10.62 -7.00
CA GLU A 238 -8.54 10.98 -6.45
C GLU A 238 -8.42 12.49 -6.21
N GLY A 239 -7.75 12.85 -5.12
CA GLY A 239 -7.51 14.24 -4.77
C GLY A 239 -6.66 14.38 -3.52
N THR A 240 -6.31 15.62 -3.15
CA THR A 240 -5.80 15.87 -1.80
C THR A 240 -6.93 15.68 -0.78
N PRO A 241 -6.63 15.45 0.52
CA PRO A 241 -7.66 15.42 1.55
C PRO A 241 -8.63 16.62 1.48
N LYS A 242 -8.07 17.82 1.24
CA LYS A 242 -8.87 19.05 1.11
C LYS A 242 -9.81 19.03 -0.10
N ASP A 243 -9.35 18.51 -1.25
CA ASP A 243 -10.18 18.42 -2.46
C ASP A 243 -11.35 17.46 -2.24
N ILE A 244 -11.08 16.26 -1.70
CA ILE A 244 -12.08 15.22 -1.43
C ILE A 244 -13.17 15.74 -0.47
N VAL A 245 -12.79 16.51 0.55
CA VAL A 245 -13.75 17.12 1.47
C VAL A 245 -14.51 18.28 0.83
N LYS A 246 -13.80 19.18 0.13
CA LYS A 246 -14.39 20.38 -0.50
C LYS A 246 -15.38 20.04 -1.60
N ASN A 247 -15.07 19.05 -2.43
CA ASN A 247 -15.93 18.61 -3.53
C ASN A 247 -17.17 17.84 -3.06
N GLY A 248 -17.22 17.43 -1.79
CA GLY A 248 -18.32 16.66 -1.22
C GLY A 248 -18.25 15.16 -1.47
N ASP A 249 -17.18 14.67 -2.11
CA ASP A 249 -16.99 13.26 -2.43
C ASP A 249 -17.00 12.38 -1.18
N LEU A 250 -16.36 12.86 -0.10
CA LEU A 250 -16.34 12.15 1.18
C LEU A 250 -17.70 12.17 1.87
N LYS A 251 -18.44 13.27 1.78
CA LYS A 251 -19.81 13.37 2.32
C LYS A 251 -20.74 12.38 1.59
N ALA A 252 -20.65 12.30 0.27
CA ALA A 252 -21.39 11.34 -0.52
C ALA A 252 -21.04 9.88 -0.16
N TYR A 253 -19.76 9.61 0.15
CA TYR A 253 -19.29 8.30 0.59
C TYR A 253 -19.79 7.91 1.99
N ILE A 254 -19.73 8.83 2.98
CA ILE A 254 -20.17 8.59 4.36
C ILE A 254 -21.70 8.50 4.42
N GLY A 255 -22.43 9.30 3.60
CA GLY A 255 -23.88 9.43 3.61
C GLY A 255 -24.37 10.33 4.75
N ASP A 256 -25.70 10.48 4.84
CA ASP A 256 -26.36 11.33 5.85
C ASP A 256 -26.56 10.57 7.18
N ASN A 257 -25.45 10.12 7.80
CA ASN A 257 -25.46 9.34 9.04
C ASN A 257 -25.21 10.20 10.27
N GLY A 258 -25.48 11.52 10.24
CA GLY A 258 -25.20 12.44 11.35
C GLY A 258 -23.68 12.64 11.57
N VAL A 259 -22.85 12.38 10.57
CA VAL A 259 -21.42 12.63 10.62
C VAL A 259 -21.09 13.85 9.77
N CYS A 260 -20.50 14.85 10.39
CA CYS A 260 -19.94 16.00 9.68
C CYS A 260 -18.41 15.99 9.71
N ILE A 261 -17.82 16.74 8.78
CA ILE A 261 -16.37 16.87 8.65
C ILE A 261 -16.00 18.32 8.97
N ASP A 262 -15.18 18.48 9.97
CA ASP A 262 -14.57 19.78 10.25
C ASP A 262 -13.53 20.07 9.16
N LYS A 263 -13.80 21.09 8.35
CA LYS A 263 -12.98 21.43 7.16
C LYS A 263 -11.59 21.97 7.50
N ASP A 264 -11.42 22.49 8.71
CA ASP A 264 -10.14 23.07 9.13
C ASP A 264 -9.24 22.03 9.77
N THR A 265 -9.81 21.15 10.60
CA THR A 265 -9.06 20.11 11.32
C THR A 265 -9.07 18.75 10.62
N MET A 266 -9.93 18.56 9.60
CA MET A 266 -10.19 17.27 8.94
C MET A 266 -10.68 16.17 9.90
N ALA A 267 -11.20 16.56 11.07
CA ALA A 267 -11.77 15.66 12.07
C ALA A 267 -13.21 15.29 11.71
N LEU A 268 -13.58 14.06 12.01
CA LEU A 268 -14.96 13.59 11.92
C LEU A 268 -15.69 13.94 13.23
N ARG A 269 -16.86 14.58 13.13
CA ARG A 269 -17.73 14.88 14.25
C ARG A 269 -19.07 14.19 14.07
N ILE A 270 -19.61 13.64 15.15
CA ILE A 270 -20.95 13.09 15.16
C ILE A 270 -21.90 14.19 15.61
N GLU A 271 -22.87 14.54 14.77
CA GLU A 271 -23.93 15.48 15.11
C GLU A 271 -25.11 14.71 15.71
N ASN A 272 -25.64 15.16 16.85
CA ASN A 272 -26.84 14.65 17.50
C ASN A 272 -26.81 13.15 17.83
N ILE A 273 -26.02 12.76 18.84
CA ILE A 273 -26.28 11.53 19.59
C ILE A 273 -27.41 11.86 20.58
N VAL A 274 -28.66 11.67 20.15
CA VAL A 274 -29.85 11.70 21.05
C VAL A 274 -30.21 10.26 21.37
#